data_2c9c940e77c5d0ce234a47d260a2afbb
#
_entry.id   2c9c940e77c5d0ce234a47d260a2afbb
#
_cell.length_a   1.000
_cell.length_b   1.000
_cell.length_c   1.000
_cell.angle_alpha   90.00
_cell.angle_beta   90.00
_cell.angle_gamma   90.00
#
_symmetry.space_group_name_H-M   'P 1'
#
loop_
_entity.id
_entity.type
_entity.pdbx_description
1 polymer ?
#
loop_
_entity_poly.entity_id
_entity_poly.type
_entity_poly.pdbx_seq_one_letter_code
_entity_poly.pdbx_strand_id
1 'polypeptide(L)'
;MSPFTRDRFTWLAYAMLAYFAYLQSALGPAMPFLRRELNLSYTLGGLHLSAFALGMIGAGLSGAALAARLGRRSLFWGGAAGMGVGALLLVLGRHPAATLAAVLLTGYLGTLLLIMVQATLADHHGAQRATALTESNIFAMLCAGLSPILLGFFQGT
;
A
#
# COMPACT_ATOMS: atom_id res chain seq x y z
N MET A 1 -0.72 12.07 32.81
CA MET A 1 -0.85 11.64 31.41
C MET A 1 -1.58 10.30 31.41
N SER A 2 -2.69 10.16 30.69
CA SER A 2 -3.40 8.88 30.56
C SER A 2 -2.49 7.86 29.84
N PRO A 3 -2.49 6.58 30.26
CA PRO A 3 -1.69 5.56 29.59
C PRO A 3 -2.16 5.41 28.12
N PHE A 4 -1.21 5.10 27.22
CA PHE A 4 -1.54 4.81 25.83
C PHE A 4 -2.31 3.49 25.75
N THR A 5 -3.52 3.54 25.21
CA THR A 5 -4.40 2.37 25.07
C THR A 5 -4.60 2.03 23.60
N ARG A 6 -4.39 0.75 23.26
CA ARG A 6 -4.61 0.21 21.92
C ARG A 6 -6.00 -0.39 21.84
N ASP A 7 -6.94 0.39 21.33
CA ASP A 7 -8.32 -0.05 21.10
C ASP A 7 -8.47 -0.83 19.76
N ARG A 8 -9.69 -1.26 19.45
CA ARG A 8 -9.99 -2.00 18.23
C ARG A 8 -9.68 -1.21 16.95
N PHE A 9 -9.89 0.11 17.00
CA PHE A 9 -9.59 0.97 15.86
C PHE A 9 -8.08 1.09 15.64
N THR A 10 -7.30 1.23 16.70
CA THR A 10 -5.84 1.27 16.64
C THR A 10 -5.26 0.01 16.00
N TRP A 11 -5.73 -1.17 16.41
CA TRP A 11 -5.31 -2.44 15.81
C TRP A 11 -5.72 -2.55 14.33
N LEU A 12 -6.94 -2.09 13.98
CA LEU A 12 -7.37 -2.04 12.58
C LEU A 12 -6.44 -1.13 11.75
N ALA A 13 -6.12 0.06 12.27
CA ALA A 13 -5.23 1.00 11.60
C ALA A 13 -3.81 0.39 11.39
N TYR A 14 -3.28 -0.30 12.40
CA TYR A 14 -2.00 -1.01 12.29
C TYR A 14 -2.05 -2.10 11.22
N ALA A 15 -3.11 -2.91 11.20
CA ALA A 15 -3.29 -3.95 10.19
C ALA A 15 -3.41 -3.36 8.77
N MET A 16 -4.11 -2.24 8.60
CA MET A 16 -4.25 -1.58 7.30
C MET A 16 -2.94 -0.97 6.82
N LEU A 17 -2.13 -0.41 7.72
CA LEU A 17 -0.80 0.10 7.36
C LEU A 17 0.16 -1.04 7.03
N ALA A 18 0.10 -2.15 7.77
CA ALA A 18 0.86 -3.36 7.48
C ALA A 18 0.48 -3.98 6.13
N TYR A 19 -0.82 -4.02 5.81
CA TYR A 19 -1.33 -4.45 4.51
C TYR A 19 -0.78 -3.60 3.35
N PHE A 20 -0.83 -2.26 3.50
CA PHE A 20 -0.24 -1.34 2.54
C PHE A 20 1.25 -1.62 2.35
N ALA A 21 2.01 -1.70 3.44
CA ALA A 21 3.47 -1.89 3.41
C ALA A 21 3.86 -3.24 2.80
N TYR A 22 3.10 -4.31 3.09
CA TYR A 22 3.30 -5.64 2.51
C TYR A 22 3.14 -5.61 0.99
N LEU A 23 2.02 -5.09 0.47
CA LEU A 23 1.77 -5.04 -0.97
C LEU A 23 2.75 -4.11 -1.71
N GLN A 24 3.12 -2.99 -1.10
CA GLN A 24 4.14 -2.10 -1.66
C GLN A 24 5.49 -2.79 -1.77
N SER A 25 5.93 -3.47 -0.70
CA SER A 25 7.24 -4.16 -0.68
C SER A 25 7.27 -5.39 -1.57
N ALA A 26 6.12 -6.03 -1.82
CA ALA A 26 6.00 -7.20 -2.69
C ALA A 26 6.29 -6.88 -4.17
N LEU A 27 6.06 -5.63 -4.59
CA LEU A 27 6.20 -5.24 -6.01
C LEU A 27 7.62 -5.46 -6.53
N GLY A 28 8.65 -5.10 -5.75
CA GLY A 28 10.05 -5.29 -6.13
C GLY A 28 10.40 -6.76 -6.40
N PRO A 29 10.27 -7.65 -5.41
CA PRO A 29 10.52 -9.08 -5.56
C PRO A 29 9.60 -9.78 -6.58
N ALA A 30 8.39 -9.27 -6.84
CA ALA A 30 7.49 -9.81 -7.85
C ALA A 30 7.90 -9.47 -9.29
N MET A 31 8.70 -8.40 -9.49
CA MET A 31 9.08 -7.93 -10.83
C MET A 31 9.81 -8.97 -11.70
N PRO A 32 10.79 -9.75 -11.18
CA PRO A 32 11.44 -10.79 -11.96
C PRO A 32 10.47 -11.84 -12.52
N PHE A 33 9.43 -12.20 -11.75
CA PHE A 33 8.41 -13.17 -12.20
C PHE A 33 7.55 -12.56 -13.30
N LEU A 34 7.01 -11.35 -13.08
CA LEU A 34 6.20 -10.67 -14.07
C LEU A 34 6.96 -10.47 -15.38
N ARG A 35 8.25 -10.16 -15.29
CA ARG A 35 9.11 -10.02 -16.47
C ARG A 35 9.28 -11.33 -17.24
N ARG A 36 9.45 -12.46 -16.55
CA ARG A 36 9.56 -13.78 -17.18
C ARG A 36 8.24 -14.20 -17.82
N GLU A 37 7.12 -14.02 -17.11
CA GLU A 37 5.80 -14.43 -17.58
C GLU A 37 5.34 -13.64 -18.81
N LEU A 38 5.58 -12.34 -18.84
CA LEU A 38 5.14 -11.44 -19.91
C LEU A 38 6.27 -11.09 -20.90
N ASN A 39 7.45 -11.70 -20.79
CA ASN A 39 8.63 -11.40 -21.60
C ASN A 39 8.98 -9.90 -21.65
N LEU A 40 8.91 -9.22 -20.49
CA LEU A 40 9.17 -7.78 -20.41
C LEU A 40 10.68 -7.48 -20.44
N SER A 41 11.04 -6.39 -21.14
CA SER A 41 12.37 -5.81 -21.06
C SER A 41 12.66 -5.25 -19.65
N TYR A 42 13.94 -5.02 -19.32
CA TYR A 42 14.32 -4.37 -18.07
C TYR A 42 13.70 -2.97 -17.92
N THR A 43 13.62 -2.23 -19.02
CA THR A 43 13.00 -0.92 -19.07
C THR A 43 11.51 -0.97 -18.70
N LEU A 44 10.76 -1.92 -19.29
CA LEU A 44 9.33 -2.09 -18.95
C LEU A 44 9.15 -2.54 -17.50
N GLY A 45 10.03 -3.40 -16.96
CA GLY A 45 10.02 -3.73 -15.53
C GLY A 45 10.23 -2.51 -14.64
N GLY A 46 11.19 -1.64 -14.98
CA GLY A 46 11.43 -0.39 -14.28
C GLY A 46 10.25 0.59 -14.36
N LEU A 47 9.57 0.63 -15.51
CA LEU A 47 8.36 1.47 -15.68
C LEU A 47 7.22 1.07 -14.74
N HIS A 48 7.10 -0.19 -14.31
CA HIS A 48 6.11 -0.58 -13.30
C HIS A 48 6.38 0.10 -11.96
N LEU A 49 7.65 0.16 -11.51
CA LEU A 49 8.01 0.86 -10.28
C LEU A 49 7.75 2.37 -10.40
N SER A 50 8.05 2.95 -11.56
CA SER A 50 7.76 4.35 -11.84
C SER A 50 6.25 4.63 -11.89
N ALA A 51 5.45 3.73 -12.47
CA ALA A 51 3.99 3.84 -12.49
C ALA A 51 3.41 3.80 -11.06
N PHE A 52 3.92 2.92 -10.19
CA PHE A 52 3.56 2.91 -8.78
C PHE A 52 3.84 4.26 -8.11
N ALA A 53 5.05 4.79 -8.30
CA ALA A 53 5.45 6.07 -7.75
C ALA A 53 4.60 7.24 -8.27
N LEU A 54 4.24 7.24 -9.56
CA LEU A 54 3.32 8.23 -10.14
C LEU A 54 1.93 8.14 -9.50
N GLY A 55 1.44 6.93 -9.25
CA GLY A 55 0.20 6.72 -8.49
C GLY A 55 0.28 7.33 -7.09
N MET A 56 1.38 7.13 -6.38
CA MET A 56 1.61 7.73 -5.05
C MET A 56 1.60 9.26 -5.09
N ILE A 57 2.30 9.86 -6.06
CA ILE A 57 2.33 11.31 -6.26
C ILE A 57 0.91 11.83 -6.52
N GLY A 58 0.17 11.19 -7.44
CA GLY A 58 -1.21 11.56 -7.74
C GLY A 58 -2.13 11.53 -6.51
N ALA A 59 -2.00 10.49 -5.67
CA ALA A 59 -2.74 10.38 -4.42
C ALA A 59 -2.36 11.47 -3.41
N GLY A 60 -1.07 11.79 -3.29
CA GLY A 60 -0.57 12.87 -2.43
C GLY A 60 -1.17 14.22 -2.81
N LEU A 61 -1.25 14.51 -4.10
CA LEU A 61 -1.79 15.77 -4.62
C LEU A 61 -3.32 15.86 -4.51
N SER A 62 -4.02 14.75 -4.67
CA SER A 62 -5.49 14.74 -4.70
C SER A 62 -6.15 14.33 -3.39
N GLY A 63 -5.43 13.69 -2.48
CA GLY A 63 -5.98 13.03 -1.29
C GLY A 63 -6.77 13.95 -0.38
N ALA A 64 -6.30 15.17 -0.13
CA ALA A 64 -7.01 16.15 0.69
C ALA A 64 -8.35 16.59 0.04
N ALA A 65 -8.34 16.87 -1.26
CA ALA A 65 -9.54 17.26 -2.00
C ALA A 65 -10.56 16.12 -2.07
N LEU A 66 -10.08 14.89 -2.28
CA LEU A 66 -10.94 13.69 -2.28
C LEU A 66 -11.52 13.42 -0.90
N ALA A 67 -10.73 13.59 0.18
CA ALA A 67 -11.22 13.43 1.54
C ALA A 67 -12.31 14.45 1.90
N ALA A 68 -12.19 15.69 1.40
CA ALA A 68 -13.21 16.71 1.57
C ALA A 68 -14.52 16.38 0.82
N ARG A 69 -14.43 15.73 -0.36
CA ARG A 69 -15.60 15.42 -1.20
C ARG A 69 -16.26 14.10 -0.87
N LEU A 70 -15.48 13.04 -0.69
CA LEU A 70 -15.98 11.67 -0.52
C LEU A 70 -16.00 11.20 0.94
N GLY A 71 -15.34 11.95 1.84
CA GLY A 71 -15.17 11.60 3.23
C GLY A 71 -14.03 10.61 3.48
N ARG A 72 -13.39 10.74 4.65
CA ARG A 72 -12.24 9.91 5.05
C ARG A 72 -12.55 8.41 5.10
N ARG A 73 -13.77 8.05 5.56
CA ARG A 73 -14.19 6.65 5.66
C ARG A 73 -14.27 5.97 4.31
N SER A 74 -14.80 6.66 3.30
CA SER A 74 -14.90 6.14 1.93
C SER A 74 -13.52 5.92 1.32
N LEU A 75 -12.58 6.87 1.54
CA LEU A 75 -11.21 6.73 1.05
C LEU A 75 -10.42 5.64 1.79
N PHE A 76 -10.65 5.46 3.08
CA PHE A 76 -10.03 4.40 3.86
C PHE A 76 -10.40 3.02 3.29
N TRP A 77 -11.69 2.72 3.18
CA TRP A 77 -12.15 1.42 2.68
C TRP A 77 -11.99 1.27 1.17
N GLY A 78 -12.25 2.33 0.42
CA GLY A 78 -12.05 2.36 -1.03
C GLY A 78 -10.58 2.19 -1.41
N GLY A 79 -9.68 2.83 -0.66
CA GLY A 79 -8.24 2.67 -0.81
C GLY A 79 -7.78 1.24 -0.51
N ALA A 80 -8.28 0.65 0.59
CA ALA A 80 -7.95 -0.74 0.96
C ALA A 80 -8.45 -1.74 -0.09
N ALA A 81 -9.73 -1.67 -0.47
CA ALA A 81 -10.30 -2.54 -1.48
C ALA A 81 -9.65 -2.33 -2.85
N GLY A 82 -9.46 -1.08 -3.25
CA GLY A 82 -8.88 -0.74 -4.54
C GLY A 82 -7.42 -1.15 -4.68
N MET A 83 -6.63 -1.04 -3.61
CA MET A 83 -5.25 -1.55 -3.60
C MET A 83 -5.21 -3.07 -3.78
N GLY A 84 -6.13 -3.81 -3.11
CA GLY A 84 -6.25 -5.26 -3.28
C GLY A 84 -6.67 -5.66 -4.70
N VAL A 85 -7.67 -4.95 -5.25
CA VAL A 85 -8.09 -5.16 -6.65
C VAL A 85 -6.94 -4.87 -7.61
N GLY A 86 -6.20 -3.79 -7.41
CA GLY A 86 -5.03 -3.45 -8.24
C GLY A 86 -3.94 -4.53 -8.17
N ALA A 87 -3.67 -5.08 -6.98
CA ALA A 87 -2.74 -6.19 -6.81
C ALA A 87 -3.23 -7.46 -7.53
N LEU A 88 -4.51 -7.79 -7.45
CA LEU A 88 -5.11 -8.90 -8.19
C LEU A 88 -5.02 -8.70 -9.72
N LEU A 89 -5.32 -7.50 -10.19
CA LEU A 89 -5.20 -7.16 -11.61
C LEU A 89 -3.74 -7.26 -12.11
N LEU A 90 -2.76 -6.94 -11.25
CA LEU A 90 -1.35 -7.14 -11.58
C LEU A 90 -1.02 -8.62 -11.78
N VAL A 91 -1.52 -9.49 -10.88
CA VAL A 91 -1.26 -10.95 -10.95
C VAL A 91 -2.02 -11.60 -12.11
N LEU A 92 -3.24 -11.15 -12.41
CA LEU A 92 -4.06 -11.70 -13.48
C LEU A 92 -3.76 -11.09 -14.86
N GLY A 93 -3.03 -9.99 -14.88
CA GLY A 93 -2.74 -9.22 -16.10
C GLY A 93 -1.86 -10.01 -17.07
N ARG A 94 -2.34 -10.14 -18.31
CA ARG A 94 -1.64 -10.85 -19.39
C ARG A 94 -1.00 -9.91 -20.41
N HIS A 95 -1.18 -8.61 -20.24
CA HIS A 95 -0.67 -7.59 -21.16
C HIS A 95 0.09 -6.51 -20.39
N PRO A 96 1.26 -6.04 -20.87
CA PRO A 96 2.08 -5.05 -20.16
C PRO A 96 1.35 -3.75 -19.81
N ALA A 97 0.47 -3.25 -20.70
CA ALA A 97 -0.30 -2.04 -20.43
C ALA A 97 -1.31 -2.23 -19.29
N ALA A 98 -1.92 -3.42 -19.18
CA ALA A 98 -2.87 -3.74 -18.12
C ALA A 98 -2.15 -3.82 -16.76
N THR A 99 -0.97 -4.46 -16.71
CA THR A 99 -0.17 -4.56 -15.48
C THR A 99 0.40 -3.21 -15.05
N LEU A 100 0.80 -2.34 -16.00
CA LEU A 100 1.20 -0.95 -15.70
C LEU A 100 0.05 -0.15 -15.10
N ALA A 101 -1.15 -0.23 -15.69
CA ALA A 101 -2.34 0.44 -15.16
C ALA A 101 -2.72 -0.09 -13.76
N ALA A 102 -2.64 -1.42 -13.56
CA ALA A 102 -2.89 -2.06 -12.27
C ALA A 102 -1.93 -1.55 -11.19
N VAL A 103 -0.64 -1.46 -11.49
CA VAL A 103 0.38 -0.96 -10.55
C VAL A 103 0.19 0.52 -10.24
N LEU A 104 -0.13 1.35 -11.23
CA LEU A 104 -0.46 2.75 -11.03
C LEU A 104 -1.67 2.93 -10.10
N LEU A 105 -2.74 2.16 -10.34
CA LEU A 105 -3.93 2.13 -9.47
C LEU A 105 -3.59 1.67 -8.05
N THR A 106 -2.78 0.62 -7.93
CA THR A 106 -2.31 0.11 -6.62
C THR A 106 -1.56 1.18 -5.85
N GLY A 107 -0.65 1.90 -6.50
CA GLY A 107 0.10 3.02 -5.91
C GLY A 107 -0.82 4.17 -5.50
N TYR A 108 -1.77 4.54 -6.35
CA TYR A 108 -2.72 5.62 -6.08
C TYR A 108 -3.66 5.29 -4.92
N LEU A 109 -4.39 4.17 -5.01
CA LEU A 109 -5.39 3.79 -4.00
C LEU A 109 -4.75 3.36 -2.68
N GLY A 110 -3.60 2.68 -2.74
CA GLY A 110 -2.83 2.33 -1.54
C GLY A 110 -2.32 3.57 -0.80
N THR A 111 -1.86 4.60 -1.51
CA THR A 111 -1.42 5.85 -0.87
C THR A 111 -2.59 6.65 -0.29
N LEU A 112 -3.77 6.63 -0.91
CA LEU A 112 -4.98 7.19 -0.29
C LEU A 112 -5.31 6.47 1.02
N LEU A 113 -5.21 5.14 1.06
CA LEU A 113 -5.34 4.35 2.30
C LEU A 113 -4.32 4.80 3.34
N LEU A 114 -3.04 4.85 2.97
CA LEU A 114 -1.94 5.27 3.85
C LEU A 114 -2.22 6.63 4.51
N ILE A 115 -2.58 7.64 3.70
CA ILE A 115 -2.88 8.99 4.17
C ILE A 115 -4.06 8.97 5.15
N MET A 116 -5.12 8.23 4.83
CA MET A 116 -6.32 8.15 5.68
C MET A 116 -6.04 7.41 6.99
N VAL A 117 -5.27 6.31 6.96
CA VAL A 117 -4.87 5.58 8.15
C VAL A 117 -4.06 6.48 9.09
N GLN A 118 -3.05 7.14 8.58
CA GLN A 118 -2.19 8.01 9.39
C GLN A 118 -2.93 9.22 9.95
N ALA A 119 -3.76 9.88 9.15
CA ALA A 119 -4.56 11.02 9.59
C ALA A 119 -5.58 10.63 10.67
N THR A 120 -6.33 9.55 10.46
CA THR A 120 -7.34 9.11 11.43
C THR A 120 -6.72 8.58 12.71
N LEU A 121 -5.58 7.88 12.63
CA LEU A 121 -4.85 7.39 13.80
C LEU A 121 -4.27 8.54 14.62
N ALA A 122 -3.72 9.58 13.96
CA ALA A 122 -3.20 10.78 14.61
C ALA A 122 -4.32 11.57 15.32
N ASP A 123 -5.47 11.74 14.68
CA ASP A 123 -6.63 12.43 15.26
C ASP A 123 -7.21 11.65 16.46
N HIS A 124 -7.27 10.32 16.36
CA HIS A 124 -7.81 9.44 17.40
C HIS A 124 -6.97 9.49 18.69
N HIS A 125 -5.66 9.52 18.58
CA HIS A 125 -4.76 9.50 19.73
C HIS A 125 -4.31 10.90 20.21
N GLY A 126 -4.55 11.95 19.45
CA GLY A 126 -4.30 13.34 19.85
C GLY A 126 -2.88 13.59 20.38
N ALA A 127 -2.74 13.83 21.68
CA ALA A 127 -1.44 14.09 22.32
C ALA A 127 -0.47 12.90 22.22
N GLN A 128 -0.97 11.67 22.09
CA GLN A 128 -0.18 10.44 21.97
C GLN A 128 0.01 9.97 20.52
N ARG A 129 -0.35 10.82 19.53
CA ARG A 129 -0.25 10.49 18.10
C ARG A 129 1.13 10.01 17.66
N ALA A 130 2.20 10.57 18.25
CA ALA A 130 3.56 10.18 17.90
C ALA A 130 3.80 8.69 18.23
N THR A 131 3.38 8.23 19.40
CA THR A 131 3.49 6.83 19.82
C THR A 131 2.68 5.93 18.89
N ALA A 132 1.41 6.29 18.61
CA ALA A 132 0.54 5.51 17.73
C ALA A 132 1.10 5.37 16.32
N LEU A 133 1.59 6.46 15.73
CA LEU A 133 2.21 6.46 14.40
C LEU A 133 3.52 5.67 14.37
N THR A 134 4.35 5.78 15.41
CA THR A 134 5.60 5.02 15.49
C THR A 134 5.32 3.52 15.57
N GLU A 135 4.41 3.10 16.44
CA GLU A 135 4.04 1.68 16.56
C GLU A 135 3.44 1.14 15.26
N SER A 136 2.53 1.90 14.61
CA SER A 136 1.95 1.50 13.32
C SER A 136 3.01 1.30 12.24
N ASN A 137 4.02 2.17 12.19
CA ASN A 137 5.13 2.05 11.24
C ASN A 137 6.03 0.85 11.55
N ILE A 138 6.28 0.52 12.84
CA ILE A 138 7.01 -0.69 13.21
C ILE A 138 6.27 -1.94 12.70
N PHE A 139 4.96 -2.05 12.93
CA PHE A 139 4.16 -3.14 12.38
C PHE A 139 4.22 -3.21 10.84
N ALA A 140 4.13 -2.06 10.18
CA ALA A 140 4.23 -1.96 8.73
C ALA A 140 5.58 -2.45 8.21
N MET A 141 6.69 -2.04 8.85
CA MET A 141 8.05 -2.46 8.48
C MET A 141 8.28 -3.96 8.67
N LEU A 142 7.78 -4.55 9.77
CA LEU A 142 7.85 -5.98 10.00
C LEU A 142 7.12 -6.76 8.90
N CYS A 143 5.92 -6.33 8.54
CA CYS A 143 5.15 -6.96 7.45
C CYS A 143 5.78 -6.73 6.08
N ALA A 144 6.36 -5.56 5.82
CA ALA A 144 7.10 -5.30 4.58
C ALA A 144 8.32 -6.25 4.44
N GLY A 145 9.04 -6.50 5.54
CA GLY A 145 10.17 -7.43 5.56
C GLY A 145 9.79 -8.89 5.31
N LEU A 146 8.55 -9.29 5.61
CA LEU A 146 8.06 -10.65 5.32
C LEU A 146 7.85 -10.90 3.82
N SER A 147 7.53 -9.87 3.06
CA SER A 147 7.21 -10.00 1.63
C SER A 147 8.35 -10.64 0.80
N PRO A 148 9.60 -10.13 0.83
CA PRO A 148 10.69 -10.75 0.08
C PRO A 148 11.05 -12.15 0.59
N ILE A 149 10.88 -12.42 1.90
CA ILE A 149 11.14 -13.74 2.49
C ILE A 149 10.14 -14.76 1.94
N LEU A 150 8.84 -14.43 1.96
CA LEU A 150 7.80 -15.33 1.45
C LEU A 150 7.97 -15.56 -0.06
N LEU A 151 8.19 -14.51 -0.83
CA LEU A 151 8.42 -14.65 -2.28
C LEU A 151 9.71 -15.41 -2.59
N GLY A 152 10.77 -15.21 -1.81
CA GLY A 152 12.03 -15.94 -1.97
C GLY A 152 11.89 -17.43 -1.65
N PHE A 153 11.07 -17.79 -0.66
CA PHE A 153 10.79 -19.20 -0.34
C PHE A 153 10.14 -19.94 -1.52
N PHE A 154 9.19 -19.31 -2.20
CA PHE A 154 8.55 -19.86 -3.41
C PHE A 154 9.44 -19.84 -4.66
N GLN A 155 10.60 -19.17 -4.61
CA GLN A 155 11.59 -19.21 -5.71
C GLN A 155 12.51 -20.43 -5.63
N GLY A 156 12.69 -21.01 -4.45
CA GLY A 156 13.59 -22.14 -4.19
C GLY A 156 12.96 -23.52 -4.39
N THR A 157 11.66 -23.56 -4.65
CA THR A 157 10.89 -24.78 -4.99
C THR A 157 10.45 -24.78 -6.44
#